data_6918e711850e34ef24781d0010a3a3dd
#
_entry.id   6918e711850e34ef24781d0010a3a3dd
#
_cell.length_a   1.000
_cell.length_b   1.000
_cell.length_c   1.000
_cell.angle_alpha   90.00
_cell.angle_beta   90.00
_cell.angle_gamma   90.00
#
_symmetry.space_group_name_H-M   'P 1'
#
loop_
_entity.id
_entity.type
_entity.pdbx_description
1 polymer ?
#
loop_
_entity_poly.entity_id
_entity_poly.type
_entity_poly.pdbx_seq_one_letter_code
_entity_poly.pdbx_strand_id
1 'polypeptide(L)'
;MEIGPNHRFKDVSYIESPNQSGPFAPELPDTIVIHYTAGASTESAIRTLCDRKRKVSAHLVVGRDGAVTQLLPFNIVGWHAGRSAWGERTSLNRYSIGIEIDNAGQLSERDGCYESWFGRTYPAEEVLHGTHRNHSEASYWHRYADEQLEVVEAICAALIQRYGIQYILGHEEIAPSRKIDPGPAFPLDSMRTRLYGSPLA
;
A
#
# COMPACT_ATOMS: atom_id res chain seq x y z
N MET A 1 2.09 -11.59 13.47
CA MET A 1 1.39 -12.26 12.34
C MET A 1 2.24 -13.44 11.84
N GLU A 2 1.65 -14.60 11.57
CA GLU A 2 2.39 -15.81 11.14
C GLU A 2 2.06 -16.16 9.68
N ILE A 3 3.11 -16.42 8.87
CA ILE A 3 2.98 -16.83 7.47
C ILE A 3 3.14 -18.34 7.36
N GLY A 4 2.11 -19.01 6.85
CA GLY A 4 2.09 -20.46 6.66
C GLY A 4 2.93 -20.94 5.46
N PRO A 5 3.07 -22.27 5.28
CA PRO A 5 3.83 -22.86 4.18
C PRO A 5 3.22 -22.57 2.80
N ASN A 6 1.94 -22.19 2.75
CA ASN A 6 1.23 -21.76 1.54
C ASN A 6 1.45 -20.27 1.20
N HIS A 7 2.41 -19.61 1.85
CA HIS A 7 2.73 -18.19 1.66
C HIS A 7 1.57 -17.24 1.96
N ARG A 8 0.68 -17.61 2.89
CA ARG A 8 -0.42 -16.79 3.36
C ARG A 8 -0.35 -16.62 4.87
N PHE A 9 -0.87 -15.50 5.35
CA PHE A 9 -1.13 -15.34 6.78
C PHE A 9 -2.16 -16.38 7.25
N LYS A 10 -1.97 -16.93 8.46
CA LYS A 10 -2.85 -17.98 9.01
C LYS A 10 -4.21 -17.44 9.44
N ASP A 11 -4.23 -16.25 10.04
CA ASP A 11 -5.38 -15.70 10.77
C ASP A 11 -5.98 -14.46 10.08
N VAL A 12 -5.93 -14.40 8.74
CA VAL A 12 -6.57 -13.34 7.97
C VAL A 12 -7.50 -13.90 6.91
N SER A 13 -8.50 -13.11 6.52
CA SER A 13 -9.40 -13.45 5.42
C SER A 13 -8.62 -13.60 4.11
N TYR A 14 -8.99 -14.57 3.28
CA TYR A 14 -8.40 -14.79 1.96
C TYR A 14 -9.45 -14.79 0.86
N ILE A 15 -9.26 -13.91 -0.13
CA ILE A 15 -10.09 -13.83 -1.35
C ILE A 15 -9.13 -13.80 -2.54
N GLU A 16 -9.11 -14.86 -3.35
CA GLU A 16 -8.14 -14.99 -4.42
C GLU A 16 -8.37 -14.00 -5.57
N SER A 17 -7.36 -13.19 -5.87
CA SER A 17 -7.34 -12.35 -7.07
C SER A 17 -6.86 -13.16 -8.28
N PRO A 18 -7.59 -13.11 -9.41
CA PRO A 18 -7.18 -13.77 -10.64
C PRO A 18 -6.06 -13.02 -11.41
N ASN A 19 -5.69 -11.82 -10.93
CA ASN A 19 -4.78 -10.90 -11.62
C ASN A 19 -3.34 -11.11 -11.12
N GLN A 20 -2.60 -12.01 -11.75
CA GLN A 20 -1.25 -12.37 -11.32
C GLN A 20 -0.40 -12.92 -12.50
N SER A 21 0.91 -12.96 -12.33
CA SER A 21 1.87 -13.41 -13.34
C SER A 21 2.66 -14.68 -12.96
N GLY A 22 2.11 -15.49 -12.02
CA GLY A 22 2.80 -16.68 -11.52
C GLY A 22 3.84 -16.37 -10.42
N PRO A 23 4.71 -17.31 -10.08
CA PRO A 23 5.65 -17.16 -8.98
C PRO A 23 6.72 -16.10 -9.24
N PHE A 24 7.24 -15.53 -8.17
CA PHE A 24 8.45 -14.70 -8.23
C PHE A 24 9.67 -15.55 -8.70
N ALA A 25 10.66 -14.86 -9.26
CA ALA A 25 11.98 -15.45 -9.50
C ALA A 25 12.64 -15.86 -8.17
N PRO A 26 13.64 -16.75 -8.17
CA PRO A 26 14.38 -17.10 -6.95
C PRO A 26 14.90 -15.87 -6.21
N GLU A 27 14.93 -15.97 -4.87
CA GLU A 27 15.35 -14.88 -3.95
C GLU A 27 14.42 -13.66 -3.91
N LEU A 28 13.28 -13.70 -4.57
CA LEU A 28 12.26 -12.64 -4.53
C LEU A 28 10.96 -13.15 -3.86
N PRO A 29 10.12 -12.26 -3.33
CA PRO A 29 10.24 -10.78 -3.33
C PRO A 29 11.23 -10.26 -2.27
N ASP A 30 11.84 -9.13 -2.55
CA ASP A 30 12.74 -8.41 -1.62
C ASP A 30 12.28 -6.98 -1.29
N THR A 31 11.15 -6.57 -1.83
CA THR A 31 10.59 -5.23 -1.72
C THR A 31 9.12 -5.28 -1.29
N ILE A 32 8.68 -4.31 -0.50
CA ILE A 32 7.27 -4.00 -0.23
C ILE A 32 6.96 -2.64 -0.86
N VAL A 33 5.81 -2.53 -1.53
CA VAL A 33 5.28 -1.25 -2.01
C VAL A 33 3.98 -0.94 -1.28
N ILE A 34 3.94 0.24 -0.65
CA ILE A 34 2.78 0.75 0.08
C ILE A 34 1.94 1.61 -0.85
N HIS A 35 0.63 1.35 -0.84
CA HIS A 35 -0.39 2.03 -1.61
C HIS A 35 -1.53 2.52 -0.72
N TYR A 36 -2.33 3.45 -1.22
CA TYR A 36 -3.69 3.63 -0.73
C TYR A 36 -4.71 3.32 -1.84
N THR A 37 -5.89 2.88 -1.42
CA THR A 37 -6.93 2.42 -2.36
C THR A 37 -7.54 3.54 -3.20
N ALA A 38 -7.49 4.78 -2.76
CA ALA A 38 -8.22 5.92 -3.32
C ALA A 38 -9.71 5.59 -3.57
N GLY A 39 -10.31 4.78 -2.73
CA GLY A 39 -11.65 4.23 -2.92
C GLY A 39 -12.61 4.58 -1.80
N ALA A 40 -13.89 4.25 -2.01
CA ALA A 40 -14.95 4.57 -1.07
C ALA A 40 -15.03 3.58 0.11
N SER A 41 -14.48 2.38 -0.03
CA SER A 41 -14.42 1.36 1.03
C SER A 41 -13.46 0.21 0.69
N THR A 42 -13.06 -0.52 1.73
CA THR A 42 -12.27 -1.76 1.64
C THR A 42 -12.90 -2.78 0.69
N GLU A 43 -14.22 -3.00 0.76
CA GLU A 43 -14.93 -3.96 -0.10
C GLU A 43 -14.89 -3.53 -1.58
N SER A 44 -14.96 -2.21 -1.85
CA SER A 44 -14.88 -1.71 -3.22
C SER A 44 -13.47 -1.89 -3.80
N ALA A 45 -12.44 -1.71 -2.98
CA ALA A 45 -11.06 -1.99 -3.34
C ALA A 45 -10.84 -3.48 -3.63
N ILE A 46 -11.29 -4.38 -2.74
CA ILE A 46 -11.21 -5.83 -2.93
C ILE A 46 -11.91 -6.24 -4.24
N ARG A 47 -13.13 -5.75 -4.50
CA ARG A 47 -13.84 -6.04 -5.76
C ARG A 47 -13.03 -5.60 -6.98
N THR A 48 -12.41 -4.41 -6.93
CA THR A 48 -11.59 -3.90 -8.03
C THR A 48 -10.35 -4.74 -8.26
N LEU A 49 -9.64 -5.11 -7.19
CA LEU A 49 -8.40 -5.89 -7.24
C LEU A 49 -8.64 -7.36 -7.62
N CYS A 50 -9.86 -7.87 -7.45
CA CYS A 50 -10.28 -9.21 -7.86
C CYS A 50 -11.04 -9.22 -9.20
N ASP A 51 -11.33 -8.08 -9.82
CA ASP A 51 -11.97 -8.04 -11.12
C ASP A 51 -10.95 -8.28 -12.25
N ARG A 52 -11.13 -9.38 -12.97
CA ARG A 52 -10.30 -9.79 -14.12
C ARG A 52 -10.19 -8.72 -15.22
N LYS A 53 -11.22 -7.89 -15.37
CA LYS A 53 -11.27 -6.83 -16.38
C LYS A 53 -10.40 -5.63 -16.02
N ARG A 54 -10.16 -5.40 -14.73
CA ARG A 54 -9.38 -4.26 -14.23
C ARG A 54 -7.88 -4.43 -14.40
N LYS A 55 -7.38 -5.67 -14.49
CA LYS A 55 -5.95 -6.01 -14.67
C LYS A 55 -5.05 -5.32 -13.63
N VAL A 56 -5.52 -5.27 -12.40
CA VAL A 56 -4.80 -4.79 -11.21
C VAL A 56 -5.00 -5.77 -10.07
N SER A 57 -4.05 -5.85 -9.16
CA SER A 57 -4.14 -6.63 -7.91
C SER A 57 -3.19 -6.07 -6.88
N ALA A 58 -3.32 -6.54 -5.65
CA ALA A 58 -2.33 -6.38 -4.59
C ALA A 58 -2.30 -7.67 -3.77
N HIS A 59 -1.33 -7.82 -2.88
CA HIS A 59 -1.25 -9.00 -2.01
C HIS A 59 -2.17 -8.86 -0.81
N LEU A 60 -2.27 -7.66 -0.27
CA LEU A 60 -3.08 -7.36 0.91
C LEU A 60 -3.93 -6.10 0.71
N VAL A 61 -5.10 -6.09 1.35
CA VAL A 61 -5.90 -4.90 1.60
C VAL A 61 -6.09 -4.77 3.11
N VAL A 62 -5.84 -3.56 3.64
CA VAL A 62 -6.00 -3.22 5.04
C VAL A 62 -7.14 -2.23 5.20
N GLY A 63 -8.19 -2.63 5.92
CA GLY A 63 -9.36 -1.80 6.23
C GLY A 63 -9.07 -0.71 7.25
N ARG A 64 -10.01 0.25 7.40
CA ARG A 64 -9.91 1.36 8.37
C ARG A 64 -9.80 0.88 9.83
N ASP A 65 -10.39 -0.25 10.13
CA ASP A 65 -10.40 -0.93 11.44
C ASP A 65 -9.17 -1.84 11.66
N GLY A 66 -8.19 -1.81 10.76
CA GLY A 66 -7.04 -2.71 10.78
C GLY A 66 -7.33 -4.14 10.29
N ALA A 67 -8.55 -4.46 9.86
CA ALA A 67 -8.86 -5.77 9.30
C ALA A 67 -8.08 -6.01 8.02
N VAL A 68 -7.47 -7.20 7.90
CA VAL A 68 -6.62 -7.58 6.76
C VAL A 68 -7.33 -8.60 5.89
N THR A 69 -7.36 -8.37 4.59
CA THR A 69 -7.74 -9.36 3.59
C THR A 69 -6.56 -9.63 2.67
N GLN A 70 -6.12 -10.89 2.59
CA GLN A 70 -5.09 -11.29 1.64
C GLN A 70 -5.71 -11.73 0.31
N LEU A 71 -5.16 -11.25 -0.82
CA LEU A 71 -5.68 -11.51 -2.16
C LEU A 71 -4.75 -12.38 -3.00
N LEU A 72 -3.46 -12.39 -2.71
CA LEU A 72 -2.46 -13.23 -3.38
C LEU A 72 -1.51 -13.85 -2.36
N PRO A 73 -1.05 -15.09 -2.56
CA PRO A 73 0.07 -15.63 -1.79
C PRO A 73 1.33 -14.77 -2.02
N PHE A 74 2.16 -14.63 -1.00
CA PHE A 74 3.35 -13.76 -1.06
C PHE A 74 4.47 -14.23 -1.99
N ASN A 75 4.37 -15.44 -2.53
CA ASN A 75 5.31 -15.95 -3.53
C ASN A 75 4.80 -15.76 -4.98
N ILE A 76 3.70 -15.03 -5.20
CA ILE A 76 3.07 -14.81 -6.51
C ILE A 76 3.20 -13.34 -6.88
N VAL A 77 3.55 -13.06 -8.15
CA VAL A 77 3.70 -11.68 -8.67
C VAL A 77 2.32 -11.05 -8.89
N GLY A 78 2.01 -9.99 -8.12
CA GLY A 78 0.82 -9.16 -8.29
C GLY A 78 1.00 -8.03 -9.31
N TRP A 79 -0.10 -7.33 -9.64
CA TRP A 79 -0.12 -6.22 -10.60
C TRP A 79 -0.50 -4.91 -9.90
N HIS A 80 0.38 -4.37 -9.04
CA HIS A 80 0.13 -3.15 -8.22
C HIS A 80 1.01 -1.95 -8.58
N ALA A 81 2.26 -2.18 -9.03
CA ALA A 81 3.23 -1.11 -9.25
C ALA A 81 3.13 -0.44 -10.63
N GLY A 82 2.57 -1.15 -11.63
CA GLY A 82 2.48 -0.67 -13.02
C GLY A 82 3.85 -0.30 -13.61
N ARG A 83 3.89 0.77 -14.43
CA ARG A 83 5.17 1.30 -14.93
C ARG A 83 5.89 2.00 -13.78
N SER A 84 7.01 1.46 -13.36
CA SER A 84 7.74 1.85 -12.16
C SER A 84 9.23 1.58 -12.30
N ALA A 85 10.05 2.33 -11.54
CA ALA A 85 11.50 2.15 -11.48
C ALA A 85 12.01 2.49 -10.08
N TRP A 86 13.08 1.80 -9.64
CA TRP A 86 13.82 2.07 -8.42
C TRP A 86 15.28 1.62 -8.58
N GLY A 87 16.22 2.56 -8.47
CA GLY A 87 17.62 2.30 -8.85
C GLY A 87 17.70 1.82 -10.29
N GLU A 88 18.35 0.70 -10.52
CA GLU A 88 18.47 0.07 -11.85
C GLU A 88 17.28 -0.82 -12.22
N ARG A 89 16.33 -1.05 -11.28
CA ARG A 89 15.19 -1.92 -11.49
C ARG A 89 14.03 -1.19 -12.18
N THR A 90 13.36 -1.87 -13.09
CA THR A 90 12.09 -1.45 -13.71
C THR A 90 11.02 -2.49 -13.51
N SER A 91 9.75 -2.10 -13.62
CA SER A 91 8.61 -3.02 -13.44
C SER A 91 8.60 -3.68 -12.06
N LEU A 92 8.49 -2.88 -11.01
CA LEU A 92 8.61 -3.30 -9.61
C LEU A 92 7.65 -4.41 -9.17
N ASN A 93 6.60 -4.71 -9.94
CA ASN A 93 5.77 -5.91 -9.72
C ASN A 93 6.61 -7.19 -9.61
N ARG A 94 7.73 -7.27 -10.33
CA ARG A 94 8.60 -8.46 -10.35
C ARG A 94 9.42 -8.66 -9.09
N TYR A 95 9.45 -7.67 -8.21
CA TYR A 95 10.33 -7.61 -7.03
C TYR A 95 9.55 -7.43 -5.74
N SER A 96 8.24 -7.09 -5.82
CA SER A 96 7.58 -6.51 -4.67
C SER A 96 6.21 -7.12 -4.33
N ILE A 97 5.96 -7.13 -3.02
CA ILE A 97 4.65 -7.35 -2.41
C ILE A 97 3.94 -5.98 -2.33
N GLY A 98 2.72 -5.88 -2.84
CA GLY A 98 1.89 -4.66 -2.74
C GLY A 98 0.92 -4.74 -1.57
N ILE A 99 0.86 -3.68 -0.77
CA ILE A 99 -0.09 -3.51 0.34
C ILE A 99 -0.96 -2.29 0.04
N GLU A 100 -2.25 -2.50 -0.13
CA GLU A 100 -3.27 -1.45 -0.30
C GLU A 100 -3.90 -1.13 1.05
N ILE A 101 -3.94 0.14 1.42
CA ILE A 101 -4.53 0.61 2.68
C ILE A 101 -5.76 1.42 2.35
N ASP A 102 -6.91 1.09 2.96
CA ASP A 102 -8.16 1.81 2.72
C ASP A 102 -8.05 3.26 3.19
N ASN A 103 -7.93 4.16 2.22
CA ASN A 103 -7.78 5.59 2.46
C ASN A 103 -8.20 6.35 1.19
N ALA A 104 -8.83 7.52 1.37
CA ALA A 104 -9.29 8.36 0.26
C ALA A 104 -8.15 9.05 -0.50
N GLY A 105 -6.98 9.17 0.12
CA GLY A 105 -5.82 9.87 -0.42
C GLY A 105 -5.93 11.38 -0.31
N GLN A 106 -5.58 12.07 -1.39
CA GLN A 106 -5.66 13.53 -1.47
C GLN A 106 -7.12 14.00 -1.50
N LEU A 107 -7.42 15.07 -0.77
CA LEU A 107 -8.73 15.69 -0.65
C LEU A 107 -8.72 17.09 -1.29
N SER A 108 -9.86 17.50 -1.83
CA SER A 108 -10.13 18.89 -2.19
C SER A 108 -10.74 19.61 -1.00
N GLU A 109 -10.41 20.90 -0.83
CA GLU A 109 -11.03 21.77 0.16
C GLU A 109 -11.91 22.80 -0.55
N ARG A 110 -13.14 22.98 -0.07
CA ARG A 110 -14.05 24.02 -0.50
C ARG A 110 -14.90 24.49 0.68
N ASP A 111 -14.81 25.78 1.00
CA ASP A 111 -15.60 26.41 2.06
C ASP A 111 -15.49 25.72 3.42
N GLY A 112 -14.28 25.25 3.77
CA GLY A 112 -14.01 24.50 5.01
C GLY A 112 -14.45 23.03 5.00
N CYS A 113 -14.94 22.54 3.87
CA CYS A 113 -15.30 21.12 3.66
C CYS A 113 -14.19 20.39 2.90
N TYR A 114 -13.77 19.24 3.43
CA TYR A 114 -12.78 18.37 2.79
C TYR A 114 -13.47 17.21 2.10
N GLU A 115 -13.27 17.06 0.80
CA GLU A 115 -14.00 16.10 -0.03
C GLU A 115 -13.06 15.23 -0.86
N SER A 116 -13.34 13.92 -0.89
CA SER A 116 -12.66 12.98 -1.78
C SER A 116 -13.16 13.13 -3.22
N TRP A 117 -12.40 12.62 -4.19
CA TRP A 117 -12.75 12.62 -5.60
C TRP A 117 -14.06 11.84 -5.91
N PHE A 118 -14.49 10.96 -5.01
CA PHE A 118 -15.75 10.20 -5.13
C PHE A 118 -16.90 10.82 -4.30
N GLY A 119 -16.78 12.06 -3.81
CA GLY A 119 -17.84 12.85 -3.21
C GLY A 119 -18.12 12.59 -1.73
N ARG A 120 -17.23 11.93 -0.98
CA ARG A 120 -17.34 11.79 0.48
C ARG A 120 -16.64 12.95 1.16
N THR A 121 -17.31 13.54 2.15
CA THR A 121 -16.74 14.58 3.01
C THR A 121 -16.08 13.99 4.28
N TYR A 122 -15.06 14.66 4.78
CA TYR A 122 -14.28 14.27 5.95
C TYR A 122 -14.21 15.43 6.95
N PRO A 123 -14.34 15.16 8.26
CA PRO A 123 -14.16 16.18 9.28
C PRO A 123 -12.68 16.58 9.40
N ALA A 124 -12.42 17.79 9.88
CA ALA A 124 -11.07 18.37 9.91
C ALA A 124 -10.03 17.53 10.71
N GLU A 125 -10.47 16.83 11.75
CA GLU A 125 -9.64 15.93 12.55
C GLU A 125 -9.12 14.73 11.78
N GLU A 126 -9.81 14.30 10.71
CA GLU A 126 -9.39 13.23 9.81
C GLU A 126 -8.52 13.74 8.65
N VAL A 127 -8.16 15.04 8.65
CA VAL A 127 -7.42 15.65 7.54
C VAL A 127 -6.03 16.10 7.98
N LEU A 128 -5.03 15.81 7.17
CA LEU A 128 -3.69 16.36 7.25
C LEU A 128 -3.52 17.44 6.18
N HIS A 129 -3.09 18.64 6.57
CA HIS A 129 -2.54 19.62 5.62
C HIS A 129 -1.03 19.42 5.55
N GLY A 130 -0.51 18.99 4.42
CA GLY A 130 0.91 18.66 4.29
C GLY A 130 1.39 18.63 2.84
N THR A 131 2.70 18.77 2.67
CA THR A 131 3.36 18.77 1.35
C THR A 131 3.76 17.35 0.96
N HIS A 132 3.31 16.91 -0.20
CA HIS A 132 3.73 15.65 -0.79
C HIS A 132 5.21 15.71 -1.20
N ARG A 133 5.98 14.61 -1.01
CA ARG A 133 7.44 14.57 -1.28
C ARG A 133 7.85 14.98 -2.70
N ASN A 134 6.95 14.81 -3.68
CA ASN A 134 7.20 15.14 -5.08
C ASN A 134 6.55 16.47 -5.51
N HIS A 135 5.97 17.25 -4.59
CA HIS A 135 5.29 18.51 -4.86
C HIS A 135 5.92 19.66 -4.07
N SER A 136 5.73 20.89 -4.53
CA SER A 136 6.17 22.11 -3.83
C SER A 136 5.08 22.72 -2.94
N GLU A 137 3.82 22.42 -3.21
CA GLU A 137 2.68 23.01 -2.51
C GLU A 137 2.05 22.01 -1.54
N ALA A 138 1.58 22.54 -0.39
CA ALA A 138 0.81 21.76 0.55
C ALA A 138 -0.61 21.50 0.02
N SER A 139 -1.16 20.37 0.39
CA SER A 139 -2.53 19.96 0.06
C SER A 139 -3.15 19.17 1.21
N TYR A 140 -4.42 18.81 1.09
CA TYR A 140 -5.16 18.11 2.13
C TYR A 140 -5.18 16.62 1.85
N TRP A 141 -5.01 15.81 2.92
CA TRP A 141 -4.87 14.36 2.84
C TRP A 141 -5.71 13.68 3.92
N HIS A 142 -6.41 12.63 3.54
CA HIS A 142 -7.11 11.80 4.51
C HIS A 142 -6.10 11.08 5.40
N ARG A 143 -6.23 11.22 6.74
CA ARG A 143 -5.36 10.56 7.70
C ARG A 143 -5.59 9.04 7.69
N TYR A 144 -4.55 8.29 7.94
CA TYR A 144 -4.67 6.88 8.27
C TYR A 144 -5.14 6.72 9.71
N ALA A 145 -5.90 5.66 9.99
CA ALA A 145 -6.23 5.28 11.36
C ALA A 145 -5.01 4.63 12.03
N ASP A 146 -4.92 4.77 13.36
CA ASP A 146 -3.80 4.19 14.11
C ASP A 146 -3.77 2.66 13.98
N GLU A 147 -4.92 2.01 13.95
CA GLU A 147 -5.08 0.57 13.73
C GLU A 147 -4.52 0.13 12.37
N GLN A 148 -4.66 0.95 11.33
CA GLN A 148 -4.07 0.68 10.02
C GLN A 148 -2.54 0.75 10.08
N LEU A 149 -1.99 1.78 10.73
CA LEU A 149 -0.54 1.99 10.83
C LEU A 149 0.12 0.87 11.64
N GLU A 150 -0.48 0.48 12.77
CA GLU A 150 0.00 -0.61 13.62
C GLU A 150 0.02 -1.95 12.88
N VAL A 151 -1.08 -2.28 12.20
CA VAL A 151 -1.18 -3.57 11.50
C VAL A 151 -0.26 -3.62 10.27
N VAL A 152 -0.11 -2.52 9.53
CA VAL A 152 0.82 -2.44 8.38
C VAL A 152 2.26 -2.61 8.84
N GLU A 153 2.66 -2.01 9.96
CA GLU A 153 3.99 -2.21 10.54
C GLU A 153 4.23 -3.66 10.96
N ALA A 154 3.24 -4.30 11.59
CA ALA A 154 3.32 -5.72 11.95
C ALA A 154 3.38 -6.66 10.72
N ILE A 155 2.66 -6.32 9.64
CA ILE A 155 2.74 -7.01 8.34
C ILE A 155 4.15 -6.88 7.77
N CYS A 156 4.71 -5.66 7.71
CA CYS A 156 6.05 -5.42 7.19
C CYS A 156 7.10 -6.18 7.99
N ALA A 157 7.03 -6.18 9.32
CA ALA A 157 7.95 -6.93 10.19
C ALA A 157 7.90 -8.45 9.90
N ALA A 158 6.70 -9.03 9.75
CA ALA A 158 6.53 -10.44 9.43
C ALA A 158 7.09 -10.80 8.03
N LEU A 159 6.89 -9.92 7.04
CA LEU A 159 7.43 -10.11 5.69
C LEU A 159 8.95 -9.97 5.64
N ILE A 160 9.52 -9.01 6.37
CA ILE A 160 10.99 -8.86 6.53
C ILE A 160 11.57 -10.16 7.11
N GLN A 161 11.01 -10.64 8.18
CA GLN A 161 11.48 -11.87 8.85
C GLN A 161 11.38 -13.10 7.92
N ARG A 162 10.31 -13.21 7.13
CA ARG A 162 10.03 -14.41 6.32
C ARG A 162 10.75 -14.43 4.99
N TYR A 163 10.90 -13.26 4.33
CA TYR A 163 11.41 -13.15 2.96
C TYR A 163 12.73 -12.35 2.85
N GLY A 164 13.21 -11.76 3.95
CA GLY A 164 14.41 -10.92 3.90
C GLY A 164 14.18 -9.63 3.11
N ILE A 165 12.99 -9.04 3.26
CA ILE A 165 12.65 -7.77 2.57
C ILE A 165 13.71 -6.70 2.87
N GLN A 166 14.27 -6.12 1.82
CA GLN A 166 15.31 -5.10 1.89
C GLN A 166 14.76 -3.68 1.76
N TYR A 167 13.64 -3.52 1.05
CA TYR A 167 13.07 -2.21 0.74
C TYR A 167 11.59 -2.15 1.08
N ILE A 168 11.17 -1.07 1.74
CA ILE A 168 9.76 -0.68 1.87
C ILE A 168 9.65 0.65 1.14
N LEU A 169 8.90 0.72 0.07
CA LEU A 169 8.79 1.88 -0.82
C LEU A 169 7.35 2.37 -0.90
N GLY A 170 7.16 3.68 -1.06
CA GLY A 170 5.89 4.24 -1.48
C GLY A 170 5.75 4.11 -3.00
N HIS A 171 4.52 3.98 -3.49
CA HIS A 171 4.26 4.00 -4.94
C HIS A 171 4.73 5.32 -5.58
N GLU A 172 4.64 6.43 -4.84
CA GLU A 172 5.14 7.76 -5.20
C GLU A 172 6.66 7.81 -5.40
N GLU A 173 7.43 6.90 -4.80
CA GLU A 173 8.88 6.84 -4.97
C GLU A 173 9.28 6.07 -6.22
N ILE A 174 8.51 5.02 -6.57
CA ILE A 174 8.81 4.17 -7.74
C ILE A 174 8.13 4.64 -9.03
N ALA A 175 7.20 5.60 -8.92
CA ALA A 175 6.48 6.18 -10.05
C ALA A 175 6.18 7.68 -9.82
N PRO A 176 7.18 8.54 -9.53
CA PRO A 176 7.00 9.89 -8.98
C PRO A 176 6.24 10.86 -9.88
N SER A 177 6.25 10.65 -11.19
CA SER A 177 5.49 11.49 -12.14
C SER A 177 4.03 11.05 -12.33
N ARG A 178 3.61 9.94 -11.73
CA ARG A 178 2.32 9.30 -12.00
C ARG A 178 1.52 8.99 -10.75
N LYS A 179 2.20 8.84 -9.60
CA LYS A 179 1.62 8.34 -8.35
C LYS A 179 1.94 9.24 -7.17
N ILE A 180 0.97 9.34 -6.29
CA ILE A 180 1.05 10.14 -5.07
C ILE A 180 0.72 9.32 -3.81
N ASP A 181 0.51 8.01 -3.95
CA ASP A 181 0.27 7.08 -2.84
C ASP A 181 1.60 6.55 -2.28
N PRO A 182 1.76 6.39 -0.96
CA PRO A 182 0.76 6.55 0.10
C PRO A 182 0.58 8.00 0.61
N GLY A 183 1.33 8.99 0.11
CA GLY A 183 1.23 10.40 0.45
C GLY A 183 1.74 10.77 1.85
N PRO A 184 1.74 12.07 2.19
CA PRO A 184 2.39 12.56 3.42
C PRO A 184 1.66 12.18 4.71
N ALA A 185 0.42 11.69 4.63
CA ALA A 185 -0.31 11.20 5.79
C ALA A 185 0.19 9.81 6.26
N PHE A 186 0.92 9.07 5.42
CA PHE A 186 1.53 7.80 5.81
C PHE A 186 2.96 8.03 6.32
N PRO A 187 3.30 7.57 7.55
CA PRO A 187 4.60 7.84 8.17
C PRO A 187 5.70 6.89 7.67
N LEU A 188 5.92 6.84 6.35
CA LEU A 188 6.78 5.86 5.67
C LEU A 188 8.20 5.85 6.21
N ASP A 189 8.83 7.02 6.35
CA ASP A 189 10.24 7.12 6.78
C ASP A 189 10.40 6.76 8.28
N SER A 190 9.43 7.13 9.11
CA SER A 190 9.41 6.72 10.52
C SER A 190 9.22 5.21 10.67
N MET A 191 8.37 4.59 9.86
CA MET A 191 8.17 3.14 9.84
C MET A 191 9.44 2.40 9.41
N ARG A 192 10.12 2.87 8.38
CA ARG A 192 11.43 2.34 7.94
C ARG A 192 12.46 2.38 9.06
N THR A 193 12.55 3.53 9.74
CA THR A 193 13.49 3.70 10.86
C THR A 193 13.21 2.72 11.98
N ARG A 194 11.95 2.47 12.33
CA ARG A 194 11.58 1.48 13.36
C ARG A 194 11.91 0.05 12.95
N LEU A 195 11.67 -0.30 11.70
CA LEU A 195 11.82 -1.67 11.18
C LEU A 195 13.28 -2.05 10.87
N TYR A 196 14.08 -1.10 10.38
CA TYR A 196 15.46 -1.36 9.96
C TYR A 196 16.52 -0.74 10.87
N GLY A 197 16.14 0.10 11.83
CA GLY A 197 17.06 0.77 12.75
C GLY A 197 17.86 1.92 12.14
N SER A 198 17.60 2.26 10.86
CA SER A 198 18.17 3.43 10.16
C SER A 198 17.30 3.79 8.96
N PRO A 199 17.26 5.07 8.53
CA PRO A 199 16.65 5.42 7.26
C PRO A 199 17.36 4.68 6.12
N LEU A 200 16.61 4.24 5.12
CA LEU A 200 17.20 3.75 3.87
C LEU A 200 17.99 4.90 3.23
N ALA A 201 19.26 4.65 2.96
CA ALA A 201 20.14 5.60 2.30
C ALA A 201 19.75 5.78 0.82
#